data_f02f82fb3c0d5d1a04e9ad2d234dd18a
#
_entry.id   f02f82fb3c0d5d1a04e9ad2d234dd18a
#
_cell.length_a   1.000
_cell.length_b   1.000
_cell.length_c   1.000
_cell.angle_alpha   90.00
_cell.angle_beta   90.00
_cell.angle_gamma   90.00
#
_symmetry.space_group_name_H-M   'P 1'
#
loop_
_entity.id
_entity.type
_entity.pdbx_description
1 polymer ?
#
loop_
_entity_poly.entity_id
_entity_poly.type
_entity_poly.pdbx_seq_one_letter_code
_entity_poly.pdbx_strand_id
1 'polypeptide(L)'
;QISAAIPGERAERVASVVKMMNDFMSANVAYHSNDPNVGLALTMDNERFKIYTSDTGMFVTLAFKNKEFTDNIIYEKLLNDKLSTNLGYVYENVIAQMLRATGKQLFYHTIPFADGKKYYEVDFLISDGHKVSPIEVKSSGYKSHTSLDAFCNKFSDRVKNKYIIYTKDLKREQGIDYIPVYMTMFL
;
A
#
# COMPACT_ATOMS: atom_id res chain seq x y z
N GLN A 1 14.31 1.72 1.35
CA GLN A 1 15.54 2.25 0.74
C GLN A 1 16.15 1.18 -0.16
N ILE A 2 16.68 1.57 -1.30
CA ILE A 2 17.31 0.69 -2.30
C ILE A 2 18.37 -0.21 -1.68
N SER A 3 19.22 0.34 -0.81
CA SER A 3 20.30 -0.41 -0.12
C SER A 3 19.80 -1.54 0.80
N ALA A 4 18.54 -1.50 1.21
CA ALA A 4 17.93 -2.54 2.05
C ALA A 4 17.29 -3.67 1.23
N ALA A 5 17.01 -3.45 -0.06
CA ALA A 5 16.33 -4.44 -0.91
C ALA A 5 17.24 -5.62 -1.27
N ILE A 6 18.51 -5.34 -1.62
CA ILE A 6 19.51 -6.36 -1.93
C ILE A 6 20.84 -5.92 -1.29
N PRO A 7 21.23 -6.48 -0.13
CA PRO A 7 22.47 -6.12 0.54
C PRO A 7 23.69 -6.37 -0.36
N GLY A 8 24.56 -5.38 -0.46
CA GLY A 8 25.83 -5.46 -1.24
C GLY A 8 25.69 -5.10 -2.73
N GLU A 9 24.49 -4.89 -3.25
CA GLU A 9 24.30 -4.48 -4.65
C GLU A 9 24.33 -2.94 -4.80
N ARG A 10 24.73 -2.49 -5.99
CA ARG A 10 24.73 -1.06 -6.33
C ARG A 10 23.29 -0.57 -6.51
N ALA A 11 23.00 0.63 -5.97
CA ALA A 11 21.67 1.23 -6.02
C ALA A 11 21.07 1.31 -7.45
N GLU A 12 21.89 1.67 -8.45
CA GLU A 12 21.49 1.75 -9.85
C GLU A 12 21.02 0.39 -10.41
N ARG A 13 21.72 -0.69 -10.05
CA ARG A 13 21.35 -2.04 -10.47
C ARG A 13 20.04 -2.48 -9.85
N VAL A 14 19.86 -2.21 -8.56
CA VAL A 14 18.60 -2.52 -7.87
C VAL A 14 17.45 -1.74 -8.49
N ALA A 15 17.60 -0.43 -8.72
CA ALA A 15 16.59 0.40 -9.37
C ALA A 15 16.22 -0.12 -10.77
N SER A 16 17.22 -0.53 -11.57
CA SER A 16 17.02 -1.12 -12.90
C SER A 16 16.21 -2.41 -12.84
N VAL A 17 16.54 -3.31 -11.90
CA VAL A 17 15.81 -4.59 -11.71
C VAL A 17 14.37 -4.31 -11.26
N VAL A 18 14.16 -3.42 -10.30
CA VAL A 18 12.82 -3.04 -9.83
C VAL A 18 11.98 -2.45 -10.95
N LYS A 19 12.58 -1.56 -11.75
CA LYS A 19 11.91 -1.02 -12.95
C LYS A 19 11.53 -2.13 -13.93
N MET A 20 12.45 -3.03 -14.24
CA MET A 20 12.18 -4.15 -15.12
C MET A 20 11.04 -5.04 -14.59
N MET A 21 11.03 -5.37 -13.30
CA MET A 21 9.95 -6.14 -12.68
C MET A 21 8.59 -5.44 -12.80
N ASN A 22 8.56 -4.12 -12.64
CA ASN A 22 7.35 -3.32 -12.80
C ASN A 22 6.90 -3.26 -14.28
N ASP A 23 7.81 -3.09 -15.21
CA ASP A 23 7.52 -3.01 -16.65
C ASP A 23 7.00 -4.36 -17.20
N PHE A 24 7.55 -5.48 -16.70
CA PHE A 24 7.07 -6.83 -17.01
C PHE A 24 5.84 -7.28 -16.19
N MET A 25 5.27 -6.38 -15.39
CA MET A 25 4.13 -6.67 -14.54
C MET A 25 4.32 -7.90 -13.61
N SER A 26 5.56 -8.23 -13.27
CA SER A 26 5.87 -9.26 -12.26
C SER A 26 5.83 -8.74 -10.83
N ALA A 27 5.92 -7.42 -10.67
CA ALA A 27 5.74 -6.71 -9.42
C ALA A 27 5.01 -5.39 -9.63
N ASN A 28 4.28 -4.94 -8.61
CA ASN A 28 3.68 -3.62 -8.55
C ASN A 28 4.54 -2.74 -7.63
N VAL A 29 5.03 -1.64 -8.13
CA VAL A 29 5.91 -0.74 -7.37
C VAL A 29 5.15 0.51 -6.98
N ALA A 30 5.11 0.80 -5.68
CA ALA A 30 4.59 2.05 -5.14
C ALA A 30 5.78 2.95 -4.78
N TYR A 31 5.84 4.13 -5.36
CA TYR A 31 6.91 5.10 -5.11
C TYR A 31 6.51 6.11 -4.03
N HIS A 32 7.48 6.56 -3.25
CA HIS A 32 7.25 7.64 -2.30
C HIS A 32 7.05 8.95 -3.06
N SER A 33 6.01 9.70 -2.72
CA SER A 33 5.85 11.08 -3.17
C SER A 33 6.40 12.02 -2.10
N ASN A 34 7.41 12.82 -2.44
CA ASN A 34 8.05 13.75 -1.49
C ASN A 34 7.15 14.95 -1.17
N ASP A 35 6.34 15.39 -2.12
CA ASP A 35 5.32 16.43 -1.92
C ASP A 35 3.97 15.94 -2.47
N PRO A 36 3.08 15.42 -1.61
CA PRO A 36 1.80 14.87 -2.05
C PRO A 36 0.86 15.98 -2.53
N ASN A 37 0.82 16.15 -3.84
CA ASN A 37 -0.03 17.09 -4.56
C ASN A 37 -0.54 16.43 -5.84
N VAL A 38 -1.44 17.11 -6.57
CA VAL A 38 -1.80 16.68 -7.92
C VAL A 38 -0.51 16.55 -8.76
N GLY A 39 -0.42 15.50 -9.55
CA GLY A 39 0.82 15.19 -10.26
C GLY A 39 1.88 14.50 -9.37
N LEU A 40 1.47 13.52 -8.58
CA LEU A 40 2.31 12.73 -7.68
C LEU A 40 3.61 12.23 -8.32
N ALA A 41 3.60 11.96 -9.64
CA ALA A 41 4.78 11.55 -10.40
C ALA A 41 5.87 12.64 -10.49
N LEU A 42 5.51 13.93 -10.37
CA LEU A 42 6.48 15.03 -10.43
C LEU A 42 7.39 15.08 -9.20
N THR A 43 6.92 14.55 -8.08
CA THR A 43 7.66 14.54 -6.80
C THR A 43 8.01 13.13 -6.36
N MET A 44 8.02 12.19 -7.32
CA MET A 44 8.35 10.80 -7.10
C MET A 44 9.81 10.63 -6.69
N ASP A 45 10.02 9.88 -5.63
CA ASP A 45 11.35 9.49 -5.17
C ASP A 45 11.67 8.07 -5.68
N ASN A 46 12.59 7.98 -6.61
CA ASN A 46 12.97 6.71 -7.24
C ASN A 46 13.81 5.81 -6.31
N GLU A 47 14.34 6.34 -5.21
CA GLU A 47 15.13 5.58 -4.24
C GLU A 47 14.29 5.04 -3.09
N ARG A 48 13.05 5.52 -2.95
CA ARG A 48 12.12 5.13 -1.90
C ARG A 48 10.88 4.51 -2.51
N PHE A 49 10.76 3.20 -2.38
CA PHE A 49 9.66 2.45 -2.95
C PHE A 49 9.25 1.27 -2.06
N LYS A 50 8.04 0.80 -2.27
CA LYS A 50 7.51 -0.48 -1.79
C LYS A 50 7.30 -1.39 -3.00
N ILE A 51 7.54 -2.69 -2.81
CA ILE A 51 7.31 -3.70 -3.86
C ILE A 51 6.20 -4.61 -3.38
N TYR A 52 5.21 -4.79 -4.22
CA TYR A 52 4.14 -5.75 -4.08
C TYR A 52 4.24 -6.78 -5.20
N THR A 53 3.92 -8.04 -4.95
CA THR A 53 3.82 -9.02 -6.03
C THR A 53 2.60 -8.70 -6.90
N SER A 54 2.69 -8.92 -8.20
CA SER A 54 1.55 -8.71 -9.09
C SER A 54 0.44 -9.75 -8.89
N ASP A 55 0.77 -10.88 -8.27
CA ASP A 55 -0.15 -11.94 -7.90
C ASP A 55 -0.10 -12.17 -6.39
N THR A 56 -1.23 -11.90 -5.70
CA THR A 56 -1.33 -12.07 -4.25
C THR A 56 -1.29 -13.55 -3.85
N GLY A 57 -1.76 -14.48 -4.70
CA GLY A 57 -1.62 -15.92 -4.46
C GLY A 57 -0.14 -16.33 -4.42
N MET A 58 0.67 -15.82 -5.36
CA MET A 58 2.11 -16.02 -5.35
C MET A 58 2.76 -15.40 -4.10
N PHE A 59 2.33 -14.22 -3.67
CA PHE A 59 2.81 -13.60 -2.43
C PHE A 59 2.57 -14.51 -1.23
N VAL A 60 1.36 -15.05 -1.08
CA VAL A 60 1.00 -15.96 0.00
C VAL A 60 1.87 -17.23 -0.05
N THR A 61 2.02 -17.83 -1.24
CA THR A 61 2.84 -19.03 -1.44
C THR A 61 4.30 -18.78 -1.03
N LEU A 62 4.88 -17.66 -1.46
CA LEU A 62 6.26 -17.30 -1.11
C LEU A 62 6.43 -17.01 0.39
N ALA A 63 5.46 -16.33 1.00
CA ALA A 63 5.48 -16.00 2.44
C ALA A 63 5.46 -17.24 3.33
N PHE A 64 4.84 -18.33 2.86
CA PHE A 64 4.70 -19.57 3.62
C PHE A 64 5.57 -20.72 3.10
N LYS A 65 6.43 -20.49 2.11
CA LYS A 65 7.28 -21.51 1.46
C LYS A 65 8.06 -22.41 2.42
N ASN A 66 8.47 -21.89 3.57
CA ASN A 66 9.29 -22.63 4.56
C ASN A 66 8.47 -23.19 5.73
N LYS A 67 7.15 -23.18 5.67
CA LYS A 67 6.28 -23.73 6.71
C LYS A 67 5.75 -25.08 6.24
N GLU A 68 5.70 -26.05 7.16
CA GLU A 68 5.18 -27.42 6.95
C GLU A 68 3.65 -27.45 6.79
N PHE A 69 3.09 -26.47 6.10
CA PHE A 69 1.67 -26.44 5.82
C PHE A 69 1.42 -26.83 4.37
N THR A 70 0.43 -27.67 4.14
CA THR A 70 -0.12 -27.85 2.79
C THR A 70 -0.81 -26.57 2.34
N ASP A 71 -0.78 -26.27 1.06
CA ASP A 71 -1.38 -25.06 0.48
C ASP A 71 -2.82 -24.86 0.93
N ASN A 72 -3.60 -25.95 0.99
CA ASN A 72 -4.99 -25.91 1.42
C ASN A 72 -5.17 -25.43 2.87
N ILE A 73 -4.29 -25.82 3.79
CA ILE A 73 -4.37 -25.40 5.20
C ILE A 73 -4.04 -23.91 5.33
N ILE A 74 -3.13 -23.39 4.53
CA ILE A 74 -2.77 -21.95 4.51
C ILE A 74 -3.98 -21.15 4.05
N TYR A 75 -4.59 -21.52 2.94
CA TYR A 75 -5.78 -20.84 2.41
C TYR A 75 -6.97 -20.94 3.35
N GLU A 76 -7.22 -22.10 3.95
CA GLU A 76 -8.29 -22.26 4.95
C GLU A 76 -8.09 -21.36 6.16
N LYS A 77 -6.86 -21.24 6.67
CA LYS A 77 -6.54 -20.36 7.80
C LYS A 77 -6.63 -18.87 7.42
N LEU A 78 -6.26 -18.50 6.19
CA LEU A 78 -6.45 -17.15 5.65
C LEU A 78 -7.94 -16.79 5.60
N LEU A 79 -8.76 -17.66 5.05
CA LEU A 79 -10.20 -17.45 4.92
C LEU A 79 -10.92 -17.37 6.27
N ASN A 80 -10.41 -18.04 7.29
CA ASN A 80 -11.01 -18.09 8.63
C ASN A 80 -10.42 -17.09 9.63
N ASP A 81 -9.59 -16.13 9.19
CA ASP A 81 -8.86 -15.18 10.05
C ASP A 81 -8.05 -15.84 11.19
N LYS A 82 -7.70 -17.13 11.04
CA LYS A 82 -7.00 -17.94 12.05
C LYS A 82 -5.48 -17.99 11.89
N LEU A 83 -4.93 -17.27 10.93
CA LEU A 83 -3.48 -17.07 10.85
C LEU A 83 -3.05 -16.11 11.95
N SER A 84 -2.19 -16.59 12.86
CA SER A 84 -1.52 -15.76 13.87
C SER A 84 -0.50 -14.77 13.29
N THR A 85 -0.56 -14.51 12.00
CA THR A 85 0.34 -13.67 11.22
C THR A 85 -0.35 -12.34 10.91
N ASN A 86 0.40 -11.25 10.92
CA ASN A 86 -0.12 -9.95 10.51
C ASN A 86 -0.52 -9.99 9.02
N LEU A 87 -1.80 -10.10 8.75
CA LEU A 87 -2.37 -10.13 7.40
C LEU A 87 -2.32 -8.76 6.69
N GLY A 88 -1.88 -7.71 7.36
CA GLY A 88 -1.80 -6.37 6.78
C GLY A 88 -1.10 -6.37 5.42
N TYR A 89 0.05 -7.04 5.31
CA TYR A 89 0.81 -7.11 4.05
C TYR A 89 0.05 -7.83 2.92
N VAL A 90 -0.77 -8.84 3.24
CA VAL A 90 -1.59 -9.53 2.24
C VAL A 90 -2.65 -8.57 1.70
N TYR A 91 -3.33 -7.83 2.58
CA TYR A 91 -4.34 -6.86 2.19
C TYR A 91 -3.73 -5.69 1.40
N GLU A 92 -2.61 -5.14 1.84
CA GLU A 92 -1.89 -4.12 1.05
C GLU A 92 -1.54 -4.64 -0.35
N ASN A 93 -1.08 -5.90 -0.48
CA ASN A 93 -0.76 -6.49 -1.77
C ASN A 93 -1.99 -6.62 -2.68
N VAL A 94 -3.13 -7.08 -2.13
CA VAL A 94 -4.40 -7.13 -2.86
C VAL A 94 -4.80 -5.74 -3.36
N ILE A 95 -4.73 -4.72 -2.50
CA ILE A 95 -5.10 -3.36 -2.86
C ILE A 95 -4.16 -2.79 -3.92
N ALA A 96 -2.84 -3.02 -3.79
CA ALA A 96 -1.87 -2.62 -4.81
C ALA A 96 -2.18 -3.24 -6.17
N GLN A 97 -2.50 -4.54 -6.19
CA GLN A 97 -2.90 -5.26 -7.40
C GLN A 97 -4.17 -4.68 -8.02
N MET A 98 -5.21 -4.42 -7.22
CA MET A 98 -6.49 -3.87 -7.69
C MET A 98 -6.33 -2.45 -8.23
N LEU A 99 -5.63 -1.56 -7.51
CA LEU A 99 -5.36 -0.20 -7.98
C LEU A 99 -4.54 -0.20 -9.27
N ARG A 100 -3.55 -1.09 -9.38
CA ARG A 100 -2.73 -1.22 -10.59
C ARG A 100 -3.56 -1.73 -11.78
N ALA A 101 -4.48 -2.67 -11.55
CA ALA A 101 -5.38 -3.19 -12.57
C ALA A 101 -6.31 -2.12 -13.16
N THR A 102 -6.62 -1.06 -12.41
CA THR A 102 -7.38 0.11 -12.92
C THR A 102 -6.50 1.13 -13.66
N GLY A 103 -5.23 0.80 -13.92
CA GLY A 103 -4.30 1.68 -14.64
C GLY A 103 -3.62 2.74 -13.78
N LYS A 104 -3.82 2.73 -12.46
CA LYS A 104 -3.20 3.71 -11.57
C LYS A 104 -1.72 3.42 -11.33
N GLN A 105 -0.89 4.44 -11.34
CA GLN A 105 0.44 4.38 -10.77
C GLN A 105 0.31 4.46 -9.24
N LEU A 106 1.09 3.62 -8.53
CA LEU A 106 1.01 3.54 -7.08
C LEU A 106 1.99 4.52 -6.42
N PHE A 107 1.48 5.27 -5.46
CA PHE A 107 2.26 6.16 -4.62
C PHE A 107 1.91 5.94 -3.15
N TYR A 108 2.85 6.28 -2.26
CA TYR A 108 2.64 6.34 -0.82
C TYR A 108 3.34 7.57 -0.25
N HIS A 109 3.08 7.89 1.02
CA HIS A 109 3.75 9.01 1.69
C HIS A 109 4.03 8.69 3.16
N THR A 110 5.13 9.26 3.68
CA THR A 110 5.48 9.14 5.09
C THR A 110 5.69 10.51 5.70
N ILE A 111 5.20 10.68 6.93
CA ILE A 111 5.37 11.90 7.72
C ILE A 111 6.16 11.54 8.97
N PRO A 112 7.34 12.16 9.21
CA PRO A 112 8.10 11.88 10.42
C PRO A 112 7.33 12.32 11.67
N PHE A 113 7.45 11.55 12.74
CA PHE A 113 7.04 11.99 14.07
C PHE A 113 7.93 13.15 14.55
N ALA A 114 7.47 13.88 15.54
CA ALA A 114 8.22 15.00 16.12
C ALA A 114 9.62 14.58 16.64
N ASP A 115 9.77 13.34 17.09
CA ASP A 115 11.05 12.78 17.57
C ASP A 115 11.97 12.27 16.44
N GLY A 116 11.49 12.28 15.18
CA GLY A 116 12.21 11.81 14.00
C GLY A 116 12.52 10.31 13.95
N LYS A 117 12.10 9.53 14.96
CA LYS A 117 12.42 8.09 15.06
C LYS A 117 11.40 7.19 14.39
N LYS A 118 10.18 7.66 14.25
CA LYS A 118 9.05 6.93 13.65
C LYS A 118 8.38 7.77 12.57
N TYR A 119 7.56 7.14 11.78
CA TYR A 119 6.81 7.77 10.71
C TYR A 119 5.35 7.35 10.76
N TYR A 120 4.45 8.28 10.49
CA TYR A 120 3.12 7.98 9.99
C TYR A 120 3.27 7.60 8.52
N GLU A 121 2.65 6.53 8.10
CA GLU A 121 2.68 6.09 6.71
C GLU A 121 1.25 5.98 6.19
N VAL A 122 0.98 6.63 5.07
CA VAL A 122 -0.24 6.45 4.29
C VAL A 122 0.06 5.42 3.22
N ASP A 123 -0.71 4.33 3.20
CA ASP A 123 -0.39 3.13 2.39
C ASP A 123 -0.42 3.43 0.90
N PHE A 124 -1.43 4.16 0.43
CA PHE A 124 -1.51 4.59 -0.97
C PHE A 124 -2.02 6.03 -1.09
N LEU A 125 -1.61 6.68 -2.19
CA LEU A 125 -2.13 7.96 -2.64
C LEU A 125 -2.62 7.84 -4.07
N ILE A 126 -3.79 8.38 -4.36
CA ILE A 126 -4.31 8.50 -5.72
C ILE A 126 -4.55 9.97 -6.07
N SER A 127 -4.29 10.32 -7.32
CA SER A 127 -4.71 11.61 -7.88
C SER A 127 -6.23 11.58 -8.11
N ASP A 128 -6.94 12.60 -7.66
CA ASP A 128 -8.38 12.67 -7.70
C ASP A 128 -8.83 14.09 -8.14
N GLY A 129 -8.86 14.28 -9.45
CA GLY A 129 -9.09 15.59 -10.06
C GLY A 129 -7.93 16.54 -9.79
N HIS A 130 -8.21 17.66 -9.10
CA HIS A 130 -7.20 18.67 -8.75
C HIS A 130 -6.58 18.48 -7.36
N LYS A 131 -6.87 17.35 -6.71
CA LYS A 131 -6.41 17.03 -5.36
C LYS A 131 -5.93 15.59 -5.28
N VAL A 132 -5.50 15.17 -4.11
CA VAL A 132 -5.10 13.79 -3.82
C VAL A 132 -6.09 13.16 -2.83
N SER A 133 -6.23 11.86 -2.89
CA SER A 133 -7.02 11.11 -1.93
C SER A 133 -6.12 10.04 -1.30
N PRO A 134 -5.84 10.14 0.02
CA PRO A 134 -5.10 9.14 0.76
C PRO A 134 -5.95 7.90 1.03
N ILE A 135 -5.31 6.74 1.00
CA ILE A 135 -5.89 5.43 1.26
C ILE A 135 -5.10 4.75 2.37
N GLU A 136 -5.79 4.34 3.41
CA GLU A 136 -5.28 3.49 4.50
C GLU A 136 -5.89 2.10 4.37
N VAL A 137 -5.10 1.05 4.51
CA VAL A 137 -5.56 -0.36 4.42
C VAL A 137 -5.62 -0.98 5.81
N LYS A 138 -6.75 -1.56 6.18
CA LYS A 138 -6.97 -2.16 7.49
C LYS A 138 -7.51 -3.59 7.37
N SER A 139 -6.70 -4.58 7.74
CA SER A 139 -7.17 -5.96 7.94
C SER A 139 -7.99 -6.10 9.23
N SER A 140 -7.64 -5.30 10.26
CA SER A 140 -8.34 -5.24 11.56
C SER A 140 -8.12 -3.85 12.19
N GLY A 141 -8.75 -3.56 13.33
CA GLY A 141 -8.48 -2.32 14.10
C GLY A 141 -8.79 -1.02 13.34
N TYR A 142 -9.74 -1.03 12.43
CA TYR A 142 -10.07 0.08 11.51
C TYR A 142 -10.52 1.39 12.20
N LYS A 143 -10.80 1.36 13.51
CA LYS A 143 -11.14 2.55 14.30
C LYS A 143 -9.93 3.44 14.58
N SER A 144 -8.72 2.91 14.47
CA SER A 144 -7.48 3.67 14.62
C SER A 144 -6.88 3.95 13.25
N HIS A 145 -6.83 5.22 12.86
CA HIS A 145 -6.34 5.69 11.56
C HIS A 145 -5.44 6.93 11.70
N THR A 146 -4.54 6.87 12.67
CA THR A 146 -3.67 7.99 13.06
C THR A 146 -2.78 8.50 11.93
N SER A 147 -2.34 7.61 11.02
CA SER A 147 -1.54 8.01 9.85
C SER A 147 -2.36 8.82 8.85
N LEU A 148 -3.58 8.37 8.58
CA LEU A 148 -4.53 9.08 7.71
C LEU A 148 -4.87 10.45 8.29
N ASP A 149 -5.13 10.54 9.60
CA ASP A 149 -5.43 11.80 10.28
C ASP A 149 -4.23 12.76 10.22
N ALA A 150 -3.02 12.29 10.52
CA ALA A 150 -1.82 13.10 10.44
C ALA A 150 -1.60 13.66 9.02
N PHE A 151 -1.84 12.85 7.99
CA PHE A 151 -1.77 13.28 6.60
C PHE A 151 -2.82 14.34 6.29
N CYS A 152 -4.07 14.09 6.64
CA CYS A 152 -5.17 15.01 6.34
C CYS A 152 -5.06 16.33 7.10
N ASN A 153 -4.49 16.33 8.29
CA ASN A 153 -4.23 17.55 9.05
C ASN A 153 -3.10 18.36 8.41
N LYS A 154 -2.01 17.70 7.98
CA LYS A 154 -0.87 18.37 7.36
C LYS A 154 -1.16 18.93 5.96
N PHE A 155 -1.98 18.24 5.17
CA PHE A 155 -2.27 18.54 3.77
C PHE A 155 -3.75 18.79 3.51
N SER A 156 -4.46 19.42 4.46
CA SER A 156 -5.91 19.58 4.46
C SER A 156 -6.47 20.24 3.20
N ASP A 157 -5.76 21.21 2.64
CA ASP A 157 -6.10 21.94 1.40
C ASP A 157 -5.94 21.10 0.13
N ARG A 158 -5.14 20.04 0.17
CA ARG A 158 -4.82 19.16 -0.95
C ARG A 158 -5.63 17.86 -1.00
N VAL A 159 -6.31 17.52 0.10
CA VAL A 159 -7.11 16.29 0.21
C VAL A 159 -8.51 16.50 -0.36
N LYS A 160 -8.96 15.56 -1.21
CA LYS A 160 -10.34 15.53 -1.71
C LYS A 160 -11.21 14.57 -0.92
N ASN A 161 -10.87 13.28 -0.97
CA ASN A 161 -11.55 12.22 -0.25
C ASN A 161 -10.56 11.51 0.67
N LYS A 162 -11.07 10.80 1.67
CA LYS A 162 -10.30 10.02 2.63
C LYS A 162 -10.84 8.61 2.62
N TYR A 163 -9.99 7.63 2.35
CA TYR A 163 -10.42 6.24 2.21
C TYR A 163 -9.76 5.34 3.25
N ILE A 164 -10.58 4.52 3.89
CA ILE A 164 -10.12 3.35 4.63
C ILE A 164 -10.66 2.12 3.92
N ILE A 165 -9.76 1.28 3.40
CA ILE A 165 -10.14 0.01 2.79
C ILE A 165 -10.04 -1.07 3.87
N TYR A 166 -11.11 -1.85 4.03
CA TYR A 166 -11.25 -2.78 5.13
C TYR A 166 -12.13 -4.00 4.78
N THR A 167 -12.35 -4.89 5.73
CA THR A 167 -13.01 -6.19 5.51
C THR A 167 -14.51 -6.17 5.79
N LYS A 168 -15.13 -4.99 5.99
CA LYS A 168 -16.55 -4.86 6.35
C LYS A 168 -17.31 -4.09 5.28
N ASP A 169 -18.61 -3.84 5.54
CA ASP A 169 -19.52 -3.19 4.61
C ASP A 169 -19.21 -1.71 4.39
N LEU A 170 -19.62 -1.22 3.21
CA LEU A 170 -19.49 0.18 2.84
C LEU A 170 -20.18 1.08 3.85
N LYS A 171 -19.47 2.09 4.35
CA LYS A 171 -20.03 3.14 5.19
C LYS A 171 -19.29 4.45 5.00
N ARG A 172 -19.92 5.55 5.39
CA ARG A 172 -19.30 6.86 5.53
C ARG A 172 -19.46 7.36 6.95
N GLU A 173 -18.35 7.75 7.56
CA GLU A 173 -18.32 8.20 8.94
C GLU A 173 -17.25 9.28 9.11
N GLN A 174 -17.59 10.42 9.76
CA GLN A 174 -16.69 11.54 10.02
C GLN A 174 -15.90 12.05 8.78
N GLY A 175 -16.53 12.01 7.61
CA GLY A 175 -15.90 12.44 6.36
C GLY A 175 -14.87 11.46 5.78
N ILE A 176 -14.84 10.24 6.29
CA ILE A 176 -14.04 9.12 5.78
C ILE A 176 -14.97 8.11 5.11
N ASP A 177 -14.62 7.68 3.93
CA ASP A 177 -15.29 6.60 3.20
C ASP A 177 -14.61 5.28 3.52
N TYR A 178 -15.32 4.41 4.23
CA TYR A 178 -14.89 3.04 4.55
C TYR A 178 -15.36 2.12 3.43
N ILE A 179 -14.42 1.56 2.70
CA ILE A 179 -14.68 0.83 1.46
C ILE A 179 -14.31 -0.63 1.63
N PRO A 180 -15.22 -1.58 1.33
CA PRO A 180 -14.89 -2.99 1.25
C PRO A 180 -13.75 -3.26 0.27
N VAL A 181 -12.87 -4.21 0.57
CA VAL A 181 -11.71 -4.58 -0.28
C VAL A 181 -12.12 -4.75 -1.74
N TYR A 182 -13.19 -5.48 -2.02
CA TYR A 182 -13.65 -5.77 -3.38
C TYR A 182 -14.13 -4.54 -4.17
N MET A 183 -14.39 -3.42 -3.49
CA MET A 183 -14.80 -2.17 -4.12
C MET A 183 -13.62 -1.25 -4.49
N THR A 184 -12.39 -1.61 -4.14
CA THR A 184 -11.19 -0.82 -4.46
C THR A 184 -11.04 -0.55 -5.95
N MET A 185 -11.52 -1.45 -6.80
CA MET A 185 -11.48 -1.30 -8.25
C MET A 185 -12.29 -0.12 -8.80
N PHE A 186 -13.16 0.48 -7.99
CA PHE A 186 -14.00 1.63 -8.38
C PHE A 186 -13.40 2.99 -7.94
N LEU A 187 -12.24 2.98 -7.29
CA LEU A 187 -11.54 4.20 -6.87
C LEU A 187 -10.78 4.88 -8.01
#